data_e24c0096bab2f1c61a13086387ce2620
#
_entry.id   e24c0096bab2f1c61a13086387ce2620
#
_cell.length_a   1.000
_cell.length_b   1.000
_cell.length_c   1.000
_cell.angle_alpha   90.00
_cell.angle_beta   90.00
_cell.angle_gamma   90.00
#
_symmetry.space_group_name_H-M   'P 1'
#
loop_
_entity.id
_entity.type
_entity.pdbx_description
1 polymer ?
#
loop_
_entity_poly.entity_id
_entity_poly.type
_entity_poly.pdbx_seq_one_letter_code
_entity_poly.pdbx_strand_id
1 'polypeptide(L)'
;RSFAARGYAAQFAAFAHKRLKIEIPVHGDYPELHDQIAGCPGSFVQTRAGIHHLLEAGVEVGIRIVVSRLNDSRLNELIRFISREFPEIKYVNLMGMEVLGNAWKNREQVWIEFDEVKDSLQRAVEQCFACGIIPSLYNFPLCMFDRKYWYCYRNSISNYKIRYFAECDRCAQKSRCGGFFASTYRYTRYKVRVQS
;
A
#
# COMPACT_ATOMS: atom_id res chain seq x y z
N ARG A 1 7.68 4.87 -13.71
CA ARG A 1 8.38 4.65 -15.01
C ARG A 1 9.20 5.86 -15.46
N SER A 2 8.70 7.07 -15.29
CA SER A 2 9.42 8.30 -15.68
C SER A 2 10.83 8.38 -15.10
N PHE A 3 11.03 7.94 -13.87
CA PHE A 3 12.34 7.93 -13.20
C PHE A 3 13.32 6.86 -13.74
N ALA A 4 12.89 5.96 -14.63
CA ALA A 4 13.80 5.08 -15.35
C ALA A 4 14.79 5.87 -16.21
N ALA A 5 14.44 7.08 -16.64
CA ALA A 5 15.39 8.01 -17.25
C ALA A 5 16.23 8.69 -16.13
N ARG A 6 17.51 8.35 -16.03
CA ARG A 6 18.43 8.86 -14.98
C ARG A 6 18.45 10.39 -14.91
N GLY A 7 18.48 11.08 -16.06
CA GLY A 7 18.46 12.55 -16.12
C GLY A 7 17.21 13.18 -15.54
N TYR A 8 16.06 12.48 -15.62
CA TYR A 8 14.82 12.95 -14.98
C TYR A 8 14.86 12.78 -13.46
N ALA A 9 15.36 11.64 -12.97
CA ALA A 9 15.53 11.43 -11.53
C ALA A 9 16.50 12.45 -10.91
N ALA A 10 17.61 12.76 -11.60
CA ALA A 10 18.61 13.74 -11.17
C ALA A 10 18.02 15.16 -11.00
N GLN A 11 17.01 15.55 -11.77
CA GLN A 11 16.34 16.83 -11.60
C GLN A 11 15.64 16.96 -10.23
N PHE A 12 15.20 15.85 -9.65
CA PHE A 12 14.56 15.85 -8.33
C PHE A 12 15.56 16.02 -7.19
N ALA A 13 16.85 15.69 -7.40
CA ALA A 13 17.89 15.97 -6.43
C ALA A 13 18.03 17.47 -6.15
N ALA A 14 17.83 18.33 -7.16
CA ALA A 14 17.83 19.78 -7.01
C ALA A 14 16.67 20.30 -6.13
N PHE A 15 15.58 19.53 -6.04
CA PHE A 15 14.40 19.81 -5.19
C PHE A 15 14.40 18.98 -3.92
N ALA A 16 15.43 18.14 -3.69
CA ALA A 16 15.60 17.31 -2.50
C ALA A 16 15.88 18.18 -1.25
N HIS A 17 15.06 19.23 -1.06
CA HIS A 17 14.94 19.86 0.21
C HIS A 17 14.50 18.81 1.22
N LYS A 18 14.97 18.91 2.45
CA LYS A 18 14.87 17.99 3.60
C LYS A 18 13.49 17.38 3.89
N ARG A 19 12.49 17.56 3.03
CA ARG A 19 11.09 17.09 3.20
C ARG A 19 10.47 16.45 1.95
N LEU A 20 11.21 16.36 0.82
CA LEU A 20 10.69 15.67 -0.37
C LEU A 20 10.84 14.17 -0.19
N LYS A 21 9.71 13.47 -0.20
CA LYS A 21 9.63 12.02 -0.24
C LYS A 21 8.84 11.60 -1.47
N ILE A 22 9.37 10.67 -2.25
CA ILE A 22 8.70 10.13 -3.43
C ILE A 22 8.21 8.72 -3.12
N GLU A 23 6.89 8.51 -3.23
CA GLU A 23 6.25 7.20 -3.05
C GLU A 23 6.15 6.48 -4.39
N ILE A 24 6.83 5.36 -4.54
CA ILE A 24 6.84 4.56 -5.77
C ILE A 24 6.00 3.29 -5.58
N PRO A 25 5.02 3.01 -6.46
CA PRO A 25 4.25 1.77 -6.40
C PRO A 25 5.11 0.58 -6.87
N VAL A 26 5.18 -0.46 -6.03
CA VAL A 26 5.75 -1.77 -6.36
C VAL A 26 4.73 -2.84 -6.01
N HIS A 27 4.32 -3.65 -6.98
CA HIS A 27 3.17 -4.54 -6.84
C HIS A 27 3.52 -6.03 -6.77
N GLY A 28 4.74 -6.39 -7.17
CA GLY A 28 5.23 -7.77 -7.18
C GLY A 28 6.74 -7.82 -7.00
N ASP A 29 7.23 -8.95 -6.54
CA ASP A 29 8.65 -9.25 -6.32
C ASP A 29 9.33 -9.85 -7.57
N TYR A 30 8.58 -10.04 -8.66
CA TYR A 30 9.06 -10.49 -9.96
C TYR A 30 8.28 -9.82 -11.11
N PRO A 31 8.84 -9.80 -12.34
CA PRO A 31 8.31 -9.02 -13.45
C PRO A 31 6.85 -9.33 -13.80
N GLU A 32 6.51 -10.60 -13.93
CA GLU A 32 5.20 -11.03 -14.43
C GLU A 32 4.08 -10.55 -13.51
N LEU A 33 4.24 -10.67 -12.20
CA LEU A 33 3.25 -10.24 -11.22
C LEU A 33 3.13 -8.71 -11.21
N HIS A 34 4.27 -8.00 -11.15
CA HIS A 34 4.27 -6.54 -11.13
C HIS A 34 3.62 -5.97 -12.39
N ASP A 35 4.03 -6.46 -13.56
CA ASP A 35 3.58 -5.98 -14.86
C ASP A 35 2.09 -6.29 -15.08
N GLN A 36 1.63 -7.46 -14.64
CA GLN A 36 0.21 -7.82 -14.66
C GLN A 36 -0.62 -6.82 -13.85
N ILE A 37 -0.23 -6.51 -12.61
CA ILE A 37 -0.96 -5.58 -11.75
C ILE A 37 -0.87 -4.15 -12.28
N ALA A 38 0.29 -3.73 -12.77
CA ALA A 38 0.52 -2.42 -13.37
C ALA A 38 -0.18 -2.27 -14.74
N GLY A 39 -0.61 -3.37 -15.36
CA GLY A 39 -1.18 -3.40 -16.69
C GLY A 39 -0.20 -2.95 -17.79
N CYS A 40 1.11 -3.18 -17.59
CA CYS A 40 2.15 -2.69 -18.51
C CYS A 40 3.40 -3.59 -18.51
N PRO A 41 3.64 -4.36 -19.58
CA PRO A 41 4.85 -5.14 -19.74
C PRO A 41 6.11 -4.29 -19.63
N GLY A 42 7.13 -4.80 -18.95
CA GLY A 42 8.40 -4.13 -18.69
C GLY A 42 8.37 -3.05 -17.62
N SER A 43 7.24 -2.81 -16.96
CA SER A 43 7.11 -1.81 -15.90
C SER A 43 7.94 -2.15 -14.67
N PHE A 44 8.13 -3.44 -14.36
CA PHE A 44 8.97 -3.88 -13.25
C PHE A 44 10.42 -3.40 -13.39
N VAL A 45 11.01 -3.66 -14.55
CA VAL A 45 12.41 -3.24 -14.83
C VAL A 45 12.54 -1.72 -14.77
N GLN A 46 11.60 -0.99 -15.36
CA GLN A 46 11.57 0.47 -15.34
C GLN A 46 11.38 1.04 -13.93
N THR A 47 10.53 0.41 -13.12
CA THR A 47 10.28 0.82 -11.73
C THR A 47 11.53 0.60 -10.87
N ARG A 48 12.18 -0.56 -10.99
CA ARG A 48 13.46 -0.85 -10.29
C ARG A 48 14.52 0.18 -10.64
N ALA A 49 14.77 0.41 -11.94
CA ALA A 49 15.74 1.40 -12.40
C ALA A 49 15.42 2.80 -11.86
N GLY A 50 14.13 3.18 -11.86
CA GLY A 50 13.69 4.47 -11.34
C GLY A 50 13.91 4.64 -9.85
N ILE A 51 13.74 3.60 -9.04
CA ILE A 51 14.03 3.63 -7.60
C ILE A 51 15.53 3.81 -7.38
N HIS A 52 16.38 3.02 -8.05
CA HIS A 52 17.84 3.16 -7.95
C HIS A 52 18.30 4.57 -8.32
N HIS A 53 17.83 5.12 -9.45
CA HIS A 53 18.20 6.47 -9.86
C HIS A 53 17.79 7.56 -8.85
N LEU A 54 16.63 7.42 -8.21
CA LEU A 54 16.20 8.37 -7.17
C LEU A 54 17.05 8.25 -5.91
N LEU A 55 17.36 7.02 -5.48
CA LEU A 55 18.24 6.76 -4.32
C LEU A 55 19.66 7.28 -4.57
N GLU A 56 20.24 7.00 -5.75
CA GLU A 56 21.53 7.54 -6.18
C GLU A 56 21.55 9.07 -6.20
N ALA A 57 20.41 9.69 -6.53
CA ALA A 57 20.24 11.14 -6.52
C ALA A 57 20.01 11.72 -5.11
N GLY A 58 20.03 10.89 -4.05
CA GLY A 58 19.82 11.31 -2.67
C GLY A 58 18.38 11.66 -2.31
N VAL A 59 17.40 11.25 -3.14
CA VAL A 59 15.98 11.49 -2.89
C VAL A 59 15.45 10.43 -1.93
N GLU A 60 14.71 10.84 -0.89
CA GLU A 60 14.03 9.91 -0.01
C GLU A 60 12.90 9.19 -0.77
N VAL A 61 12.98 7.87 -0.85
CA VAL A 61 11.99 7.03 -1.53
C VAL A 61 11.25 6.16 -0.51
N GLY A 62 9.93 6.15 -0.60
CA GLY A 62 9.05 5.18 0.06
C GLY A 62 8.42 4.25 -0.97
N ILE A 63 8.05 3.05 -0.53
CA ILE A 63 7.35 2.10 -1.39
C ILE A 63 5.87 2.05 -1.01
N ARG A 64 5.03 2.03 -2.02
CA ARG A 64 3.59 1.86 -1.88
C ARG A 64 3.13 0.56 -2.52
N ILE A 65 2.46 -0.28 -1.75
CA ILE A 65 1.88 -1.55 -2.20
C ILE A 65 0.37 -1.44 -2.10
N VAL A 66 -0.32 -1.41 -3.24
CA VAL A 66 -1.78 -1.59 -3.26
C VAL A 66 -2.04 -3.09 -3.18
N VAL A 67 -2.70 -3.50 -2.09
CA VAL A 67 -2.96 -4.91 -1.81
C VAL A 67 -4.19 -5.37 -2.59
N SER A 68 -4.06 -6.51 -3.23
CA SER A 68 -5.06 -7.13 -4.08
C SER A 68 -5.01 -8.66 -3.97
N ARG A 69 -6.00 -9.34 -4.48
CA ARG A 69 -6.00 -10.82 -4.60
C ARG A 69 -4.79 -11.35 -5.37
N LEU A 70 -4.23 -10.57 -6.28
CA LEU A 70 -3.09 -11.00 -7.10
C LEU A 70 -1.77 -11.03 -6.32
N ASN A 71 -1.58 -10.16 -5.32
CA ASN A 71 -0.31 -10.05 -4.57
C ASN A 71 -0.42 -10.38 -3.08
N ASP A 72 -1.61 -10.64 -2.56
CA ASP A 72 -1.84 -10.93 -1.15
C ASP A 72 -0.92 -12.03 -0.60
N SER A 73 -0.88 -13.18 -1.27
CA SER A 73 -0.06 -14.33 -0.88
C SER A 73 1.46 -14.07 -0.96
N ARG A 74 1.87 -13.00 -1.63
CA ARG A 74 3.28 -12.68 -1.92
C ARG A 74 3.80 -11.46 -1.13
N LEU A 75 3.03 -10.91 -0.20
CA LEU A 75 3.41 -9.68 0.52
C LEU A 75 4.73 -9.83 1.28
N ASN A 76 4.96 -10.97 1.93
CA ASN A 76 6.20 -11.21 2.67
C ASN A 76 7.42 -11.29 1.75
N GLU A 77 7.29 -12.00 0.62
CA GLU A 77 8.34 -12.11 -0.39
C GLU A 77 8.64 -10.76 -1.02
N LEU A 78 7.61 -9.98 -1.31
CA LEU A 78 7.74 -8.63 -1.83
C LEU A 78 8.49 -7.71 -0.85
N ILE A 79 8.19 -7.79 0.45
CA ILE A 79 8.91 -7.00 1.47
C ILE A 79 10.38 -7.44 1.56
N ARG A 80 10.66 -8.74 1.55
CA ARG A 80 12.04 -9.25 1.52
C ARG A 80 12.78 -8.83 0.25
N PHE A 81 12.11 -8.83 -0.90
CA PHE A 81 12.65 -8.32 -2.15
C PHE A 81 13.02 -6.84 -2.02
N ILE A 82 12.09 -5.99 -1.53
CA ILE A 82 12.32 -4.55 -1.33
C ILE A 82 13.51 -4.31 -0.41
N SER A 83 13.60 -5.02 0.72
CA SER A 83 14.68 -4.87 1.69
C SER A 83 16.06 -5.25 1.11
N ARG A 84 16.12 -6.27 0.26
CA ARG A 84 17.38 -6.73 -0.36
C ARG A 84 17.80 -5.89 -1.54
N GLU A 85 16.83 -5.51 -2.38
CA GLU A 85 17.09 -4.76 -3.62
C GLU A 85 17.36 -3.27 -3.35
N PHE A 86 16.72 -2.71 -2.30
CA PHE A 86 16.76 -1.29 -1.97
C PHE A 86 16.98 -1.10 -0.45
N PRO A 87 18.18 -1.37 0.07
CA PRO A 87 18.47 -1.33 1.51
C PRO A 87 18.30 0.06 2.14
N GLU A 88 18.26 1.13 1.34
CA GLU A 88 18.02 2.50 1.78
C GLU A 88 16.53 2.79 2.04
N ILE A 89 15.63 1.95 1.57
CA ILE A 89 14.18 2.12 1.81
C ILE A 89 13.86 1.92 3.28
N LYS A 90 13.26 2.94 3.89
CA LYS A 90 12.86 2.94 5.31
C LYS A 90 11.37 2.77 5.53
N TYR A 91 10.54 2.97 4.49
CA TYR A 91 9.10 3.02 4.64
C TYR A 91 8.39 2.21 3.56
N VAL A 92 7.41 1.41 4.00
CA VAL A 92 6.49 0.68 3.12
C VAL A 92 5.05 0.99 3.54
N ASN A 93 4.25 1.45 2.58
CA ASN A 93 2.84 1.76 2.75
C ASN A 93 1.99 0.65 2.13
N LEU A 94 1.34 -0.16 2.96
CA LEU A 94 0.38 -1.18 2.56
C LEU A 94 -1.00 -0.52 2.46
N MET A 95 -1.59 -0.53 1.27
CA MET A 95 -2.81 0.23 1.00
C MET A 95 -3.95 -0.66 0.54
N GLY A 96 -5.12 -0.48 1.18
CA GLY A 96 -6.37 -1.04 0.69
C GLY A 96 -6.78 -0.40 -0.64
N MET A 97 -7.36 -1.22 -1.51
CA MET A 97 -7.75 -0.82 -2.86
C MET A 97 -9.01 0.04 -2.85
N GLU A 98 -9.00 1.16 -3.58
CA GLU A 98 -10.21 1.87 -3.99
C GLU A 98 -10.75 1.22 -5.29
N VAL A 99 -11.93 0.62 -5.22
CA VAL A 99 -12.50 -0.15 -6.34
C VAL A 99 -13.18 0.79 -7.34
N LEU A 100 -12.39 1.48 -8.17
CA LEU A 100 -12.82 2.39 -9.23
C LEU A 100 -12.03 2.14 -10.52
N GLY A 101 -12.53 2.66 -11.63
CA GLY A 101 -11.84 2.60 -12.93
C GLY A 101 -11.51 1.18 -13.35
N ASN A 102 -10.24 0.88 -13.61
CA ASN A 102 -9.78 -0.46 -13.99
C ASN A 102 -9.95 -1.48 -12.87
N ALA A 103 -9.79 -1.07 -11.60
CA ALA A 103 -10.05 -1.96 -10.47
C ALA A 103 -11.51 -2.42 -10.42
N TRP A 104 -12.47 -1.53 -10.77
CA TRP A 104 -13.87 -1.90 -10.89
C TRP A 104 -14.12 -2.87 -12.05
N LYS A 105 -13.54 -2.62 -13.21
CA LYS A 105 -13.69 -3.48 -14.40
C LYS A 105 -13.16 -4.89 -14.16
N ASN A 106 -12.07 -5.02 -13.39
CA ASN A 106 -11.39 -6.28 -13.10
C ASN A 106 -11.64 -6.79 -11.67
N ARG A 107 -12.68 -6.30 -10.97
CA ARG A 107 -12.88 -6.53 -9.54
C ARG A 107 -12.92 -8.00 -9.14
N GLU A 108 -13.47 -8.86 -9.98
CA GLU A 108 -13.52 -10.30 -9.72
C GLU A 108 -12.13 -10.95 -9.60
N GLN A 109 -11.13 -10.35 -10.24
CA GLN A 109 -9.75 -10.83 -10.24
C GLN A 109 -8.89 -10.13 -9.19
N VAL A 110 -9.16 -8.84 -8.90
CA VAL A 110 -8.25 -8.03 -8.08
C VAL A 110 -8.78 -7.78 -6.66
N TRP A 111 -10.10 -7.80 -6.44
CA TRP A 111 -10.68 -7.58 -5.13
C TRP A 111 -10.39 -8.75 -4.19
N ILE A 112 -10.05 -8.42 -2.96
CA ILE A 112 -9.94 -9.36 -1.84
C ILE A 112 -10.69 -8.77 -0.65
N GLU A 113 -11.47 -9.59 0.04
CA GLU A 113 -12.22 -9.14 1.21
C GLU A 113 -11.30 -8.86 2.40
N PHE A 114 -11.71 -7.95 3.27
CA PHE A 114 -10.92 -7.52 4.41
C PHE A 114 -10.62 -8.67 5.39
N ASP A 115 -11.56 -9.61 5.57
CA ASP A 115 -11.32 -10.79 6.42
C ASP A 115 -10.33 -11.78 5.78
N GLU A 116 -10.31 -11.89 4.45
CA GLU A 116 -9.39 -12.77 3.71
C GLU A 116 -7.94 -12.25 3.79
N VAL A 117 -7.75 -10.93 3.67
CA VAL A 117 -6.43 -10.30 3.59
C VAL A 117 -5.83 -9.95 4.96
N LYS A 118 -6.59 -10.04 6.04
CA LYS A 118 -6.18 -9.63 7.38
C LYS A 118 -4.85 -10.25 7.81
N ASP A 119 -4.78 -11.57 7.77
CA ASP A 119 -3.63 -12.32 8.31
C ASP A 119 -2.35 -12.12 7.49
N SER A 120 -2.47 -12.05 6.16
CA SER A 120 -1.33 -11.76 5.29
C SER A 120 -0.80 -10.34 5.51
N LEU A 121 -1.68 -9.35 5.71
CA LEU A 121 -1.29 -7.99 6.05
C LEU A 121 -0.59 -7.90 7.41
N GLN A 122 -1.09 -8.60 8.42
CA GLN A 122 -0.47 -8.61 9.75
C GLN A 122 0.92 -9.25 9.70
N ARG A 123 1.08 -10.38 8.98
CA ARG A 123 2.40 -10.98 8.72
C ARG A 123 3.32 -10.07 7.93
N ALA A 124 2.79 -9.33 6.94
CA ALA A 124 3.56 -8.37 6.18
C ALA A 124 4.08 -7.21 7.03
N VAL A 125 3.29 -6.72 7.99
CA VAL A 125 3.73 -5.73 8.99
C VAL A 125 4.89 -6.29 9.82
N GLU A 126 4.76 -7.52 10.32
CA GLU A 126 5.84 -8.18 11.08
C GLU A 126 7.10 -8.37 10.23
N GLN A 127 6.93 -8.75 8.95
CA GLN A 127 8.06 -8.88 8.02
C GLN A 127 8.75 -7.54 7.74
N CYS A 128 8.01 -6.42 7.66
CA CYS A 128 8.62 -5.09 7.54
C CYS A 128 9.55 -4.81 8.72
N PHE A 129 9.08 -5.03 9.96
CA PHE A 129 9.93 -4.82 11.15
C PHE A 129 11.14 -5.73 11.17
N ALA A 130 10.98 -7.01 10.80
CA ALA A 130 12.10 -7.95 10.69
C ALA A 130 13.16 -7.48 9.68
N CYS A 131 12.75 -6.70 8.67
CA CYS A 131 13.64 -6.10 7.67
C CYS A 131 14.11 -4.66 8.04
N GLY A 132 13.79 -4.14 9.22
CA GLY A 132 14.12 -2.76 9.60
C GLY A 132 13.35 -1.67 8.85
N ILE A 133 12.20 -2.03 8.25
CA ILE A 133 11.32 -1.14 7.48
C ILE A 133 10.13 -0.72 8.35
N ILE A 134 9.75 0.55 8.30
CA ILE A 134 8.59 1.09 9.02
C ILE A 134 7.35 0.91 8.14
N PRO A 135 6.39 0.04 8.51
CA PRO A 135 5.15 -0.13 7.76
C PRO A 135 4.11 0.92 8.13
N SER A 136 3.23 1.24 7.18
CA SER A 136 1.98 1.96 7.44
C SER A 136 0.81 1.30 6.72
N LEU A 137 -0.34 1.24 7.38
CA LEU A 137 -1.57 0.63 6.89
C LEU A 137 -2.56 1.72 6.51
N TYR A 138 -2.87 1.84 5.22
CA TYR A 138 -3.74 2.86 4.66
C TYR A 138 -5.02 2.27 4.06
N ASN A 139 -6.12 3.01 4.13
CA ASN A 139 -7.36 2.70 3.42
C ASN A 139 -8.03 1.38 3.84
N PHE A 140 -7.78 0.92 5.04
CA PHE A 140 -8.47 -0.21 5.66
C PHE A 140 -9.35 0.26 6.82
N PRO A 141 -10.42 -0.46 7.19
CA PRO A 141 -11.12 -0.18 8.45
C PRO A 141 -10.25 -0.60 9.64
N LEU A 142 -10.12 0.27 10.67
CA LEU A 142 -9.27 0.01 11.83
C LEU A 142 -9.63 -1.31 12.54
N CYS A 143 -10.91 -1.63 12.63
CA CYS A 143 -11.41 -2.83 13.31
C CYS A 143 -11.04 -4.15 12.60
N MET A 144 -10.46 -4.10 11.40
CA MET A 144 -9.93 -5.25 10.70
C MET A 144 -8.69 -5.83 11.41
N PHE A 145 -7.87 -4.96 12.00
CA PHE A 145 -6.59 -5.33 12.60
C PHE A 145 -6.69 -5.63 14.09
N ASP A 146 -5.83 -6.52 14.58
CA ASP A 146 -5.61 -6.70 16.00
C ASP A 146 -4.99 -5.44 16.61
N ARG A 147 -5.32 -5.13 17.86
CA ARG A 147 -4.92 -3.88 18.52
C ARG A 147 -3.40 -3.63 18.50
N LYS A 148 -2.60 -4.68 18.52
CA LYS A 148 -1.13 -4.60 18.45
C LYS A 148 -0.59 -3.99 17.16
N TYR A 149 -1.41 -3.89 16.08
CA TYR A 149 -1.01 -3.28 14.80
C TYR A 149 -1.55 -1.86 14.60
N TRP A 150 -2.37 -1.34 15.52
CA TRP A 150 -3.02 -0.03 15.36
C TRP A 150 -2.03 1.14 15.30
N TYR A 151 -0.82 0.99 15.81
CA TYR A 151 0.21 2.02 15.70
C TYR A 151 0.74 2.21 14.28
N CYS A 152 0.60 1.19 13.40
CA CYS A 152 0.91 1.30 11.98
C CYS A 152 -0.23 1.92 11.16
N TYR A 153 -1.43 2.00 11.73
CA TYR A 153 -2.61 2.48 11.02
C TYR A 153 -2.56 3.99 10.74
N ARG A 154 -3.03 4.37 9.55
CA ARG A 154 -3.12 5.76 9.12
C ARG A 154 -4.51 6.04 8.55
N ASN A 155 -5.21 7.02 9.10
CA ASN A 155 -6.44 7.54 8.54
C ASN A 155 -6.10 8.47 7.37
N SER A 156 -6.43 8.08 6.14
CA SER A 156 -6.00 8.74 4.91
C SER A 156 -7.08 8.91 3.85
N ILE A 157 -8.27 8.34 4.07
CA ILE A 157 -9.39 8.50 3.14
C ILE A 157 -9.96 9.93 3.30
N SER A 158 -10.05 10.68 2.20
CA SER A 158 -10.65 12.02 2.21
C SER A 158 -12.11 11.97 2.65
N ASN A 159 -12.56 12.95 3.44
CA ASN A 159 -13.88 12.99 4.07
C ASN A 159 -15.05 12.72 3.11
N TYR A 160 -15.00 13.24 1.87
CA TYR A 160 -16.07 13.06 0.88
C TYR A 160 -16.15 11.62 0.34
N LYS A 161 -15.07 10.84 0.47
CA LYS A 161 -14.97 9.43 0.05
C LYS A 161 -15.28 8.43 1.17
N ILE A 162 -15.23 8.86 2.43
CA ILE A 162 -15.43 7.99 3.59
C ILE A 162 -16.90 7.56 3.70
N ARG A 163 -17.12 6.28 4.02
CA ARG A 163 -18.41 5.74 4.46
C ARG A 163 -18.21 4.89 5.70
N TYR A 164 -19.27 4.83 6.51
CA TYR A 164 -19.34 4.01 7.73
C TYR A 164 -20.63 3.20 7.69
N PHE A 165 -20.58 1.97 8.20
CA PHE A 165 -21.79 1.19 8.46
C PHE A 165 -22.49 1.72 9.71
N ALA A 166 -23.80 1.41 9.85
CA ALA A 166 -24.59 1.86 11.00
C ALA A 166 -24.00 1.41 12.35
N GLU A 167 -23.40 0.24 12.38
CA GLU A 167 -22.72 -0.29 13.57
C GLU A 167 -21.56 0.59 14.05
N CYS A 168 -20.93 1.33 13.13
CA CYS A 168 -19.81 2.22 13.45
C CYS A 168 -20.23 3.41 14.33
N ASP A 169 -21.53 3.75 14.40
CA ASP A 169 -22.01 4.83 15.25
C ASP A 169 -21.83 4.55 16.75
N ARG A 170 -21.73 3.27 17.10
CA ARG A 170 -21.50 2.80 18.48
C ARG A 170 -20.04 2.45 18.76
N CYS A 171 -19.14 2.67 17.80
CA CYS A 171 -17.73 2.29 17.90
C CYS A 171 -16.90 3.40 18.57
N ALA A 172 -16.26 3.10 19.71
CA ALA A 172 -15.39 4.04 20.42
C ALA A 172 -14.18 4.50 19.59
N GLN A 173 -13.79 3.75 18.57
CA GLN A 173 -12.65 4.07 17.71
C GLN A 173 -13.05 4.78 16.40
N LYS A 174 -14.32 5.17 16.22
CA LYS A 174 -14.82 5.78 14.98
C LYS A 174 -14.00 7.02 14.58
N SER A 175 -13.66 7.88 15.53
CA SER A 175 -12.89 9.12 15.29
C SER A 175 -11.47 8.88 14.77
N ARG A 176 -10.88 7.72 15.08
CA ARG A 176 -9.55 7.30 14.61
C ARG A 176 -9.59 6.47 13.34
N CYS A 177 -10.76 5.97 12.98
CA CYS A 177 -10.94 5.03 11.88
C CYS A 177 -11.19 5.78 10.58
N GLY A 178 -10.46 5.41 9.50
CA GLY A 178 -10.68 5.93 8.16
C GLY A 178 -11.92 5.35 7.45
N GLY A 179 -12.66 4.44 8.10
CA GLY A 179 -13.85 3.83 7.50
C GLY A 179 -13.55 3.07 6.21
N PHE A 180 -14.43 3.25 5.23
CA PHE A 180 -14.37 2.56 3.95
C PHE A 180 -14.44 3.59 2.81
N PHE A 181 -13.78 3.32 1.68
CA PHE A 181 -14.09 4.06 0.46
C PHE A 181 -15.55 3.86 0.05
N ALA A 182 -16.19 4.90 -0.44
CA ALA A 182 -17.59 4.85 -0.89
C ALA A 182 -17.84 3.76 -1.94
N SER A 183 -16.87 3.50 -2.82
CA SER A 183 -16.90 2.40 -3.80
C SER A 183 -16.82 1.03 -3.12
N THR A 184 -15.88 0.86 -2.20
CA THR A 184 -15.67 -0.38 -1.45
C THR A 184 -16.83 -0.68 -0.50
N TYR A 185 -17.38 0.33 0.17
CA TYR A 185 -18.53 0.21 1.06
C TYR A 185 -19.74 -0.46 0.39
N ARG A 186 -19.96 -0.19 -0.91
CA ARG A 186 -21.07 -0.78 -1.69
C ARG A 186 -20.81 -2.22 -2.13
N TYR A 187 -19.57 -2.65 -2.08
CA TYR A 187 -19.14 -3.91 -2.67
C TYR A 187 -18.69 -4.94 -1.64
N THR A 188 -18.06 -4.50 -0.53
CA THR A 188 -17.54 -5.40 0.50
C THR A 188 -18.66 -6.11 1.27
N ARG A 189 -18.39 -7.35 1.64
CA ARG A 189 -19.21 -8.17 2.54
C ARG A 189 -18.67 -8.17 3.97
N TYR A 190 -17.67 -7.34 4.26
CA TYR A 190 -17.04 -7.26 5.57
C TYR A 190 -18.04 -6.87 6.66
N LYS A 191 -18.04 -7.64 7.74
CA LYS A 191 -18.85 -7.36 8.95
C LYS A 191 -18.03 -6.57 9.95
N VAL A 192 -18.44 -5.34 10.21
CA VAL A 192 -17.75 -4.43 11.13
C VAL A 192 -17.66 -5.03 12.54
N ARG A 193 -16.46 -4.93 13.13
CA ARG A 193 -16.19 -5.32 14.52
C ARG A 193 -16.14 -4.06 15.38
N VAL A 194 -17.26 -3.75 16.02
CA VAL A 194 -17.36 -2.60 16.94
C VAL A 194 -16.34 -2.75 18.07
N GLN A 195 -15.57 -1.70 18.29
CA GLN A 195 -14.58 -1.63 19.35
C GLN A 195 -15.13 -0.83 20.52
N SER A 196 -15.10 -1.41 21.69
CA SER A 196 -15.43 -0.78 22.99
C SER A 196 -14.22 -0.06 23.57
#